data_a397e80daba64c638f6583e7b394da6a
#
_entry.id   a397e80daba64c638f6583e7b394da6a
#
_cell.length_a   1.000
_cell.length_b   1.000
_cell.length_c   1.000
_cell.angle_alpha   90.00
_cell.angle_beta   90.00
_cell.angle_gamma   90.00
#
_symmetry.space_group_name_H-M   'P 1'
#
loop_
_entity.id
_entity.type
_entity.pdbx_description
1 polymer ?
#
loop_
_entity_poly.entity_id
_entity_poly.type
_entity_poly.pdbx_seq_one_letter_code
_entity_poly.pdbx_strand_id
1 'polypeptide(L)'
;VYNLSGKCDYTIVLYHGGKEHYRFPSPNLQKYCRNFIEKGANIVICQHSHCIGCEENYKNGKIVYGQGNFLFDDSDDECWKTGLLIQINDNFEINYIPVIKNANRIHLADEYEKTQILAEFDARSEMIKSEKFVYNNFSTFASKNIYNYLLWLTGVDNNIIFRVINRISRYKFSEFYIKKKYSKNQMLKIENMTCCESISELFVQGLKDINK
;
A
#
# COMPACT_ATOMS: atom_id res chain seq x y z
N VAL A 1 3.84 14.83 -15.57
CA VAL A 1 5.17 14.28 -15.90
C VAL A 1 5.53 14.65 -17.33
N TYR A 2 4.78 14.19 -18.32
CA TYR A 2 5.10 14.41 -19.75
C TYR A 2 5.39 15.87 -20.11
N ASN A 3 4.61 16.82 -19.56
CA ASN A 3 4.81 18.27 -19.83
C ASN A 3 6.06 18.86 -19.16
N LEU A 4 6.67 18.16 -18.22
CA LEU A 4 7.91 18.55 -17.52
C LEU A 4 9.14 17.88 -18.14
N SER A 5 8.96 16.76 -18.83
CA SER A 5 10.04 16.05 -19.51
C SER A 5 10.68 16.99 -20.54
N GLY A 6 11.99 17.16 -20.46
CA GLY A 6 12.77 18.09 -21.29
C GLY A 6 12.75 19.55 -20.84
N LYS A 7 12.07 19.90 -19.74
CA LYS A 7 12.09 21.25 -19.13
C LYS A 7 12.87 21.31 -17.82
N CYS A 8 13.25 20.18 -17.28
CA CYS A 8 14.06 20.04 -16.07
C CYS A 8 15.02 18.86 -16.26
N ASP A 9 16.14 18.92 -15.57
CA ASP A 9 17.19 17.90 -15.63
C ASP A 9 16.77 16.61 -14.93
N TYR A 10 15.86 16.72 -13.93
CA TYR A 10 15.40 15.58 -13.15
C TYR A 10 13.95 15.74 -12.67
N THR A 11 13.15 14.69 -12.83
CA THR A 11 11.75 14.67 -12.45
C THR A 11 11.49 13.63 -11.39
N ILE A 12 11.05 14.07 -10.20
CA ILE A 12 10.65 13.22 -9.08
C ILE A 12 9.13 13.23 -9.00
N VAL A 13 8.51 12.05 -8.95
CA VAL A 13 7.08 11.89 -8.69
C VAL A 13 6.87 11.40 -7.26
N LEU A 14 6.24 12.20 -6.43
CA LEU A 14 5.75 11.78 -5.13
C LEU A 14 4.31 11.29 -5.29
N TYR A 15 4.11 9.99 -5.13
CA TYR A 15 2.82 9.35 -5.37
C TYR A 15 2.22 8.84 -4.06
N HIS A 16 1.12 9.43 -3.63
CA HIS A 16 0.38 8.96 -2.45
C HIS A 16 -0.51 7.78 -2.84
N GLY A 17 0.04 6.59 -2.78
CA GLY A 17 -0.65 5.34 -3.17
C GLY A 17 0.08 4.11 -2.66
N GLY A 18 -0.65 3.03 -2.59
CA GLY A 18 -0.23 1.75 -2.02
C GLY A 18 -1.38 1.14 -1.23
N LYS A 19 -1.11 0.09 -0.48
CA LYS A 19 -2.06 -0.51 0.48
C LYS A 19 -1.48 -0.39 1.88
N GLU A 20 -2.28 0.09 2.82
CA GLU A 20 -1.87 0.18 4.22
C GLU A 20 -1.39 -1.18 4.74
N HIS A 21 -0.34 -1.16 5.52
CA HIS A 21 0.29 -2.34 6.12
C HIS A 21 0.75 -3.42 5.12
N TYR A 22 1.00 -3.02 3.86
CA TYR A 22 1.45 -3.92 2.81
C TYR A 22 2.76 -3.44 2.19
N ARG A 23 3.84 -4.22 2.36
CA ARG A 23 5.21 -3.85 2.01
C ARG A 23 5.56 -4.00 0.52
N PHE A 24 4.64 -4.55 -0.28
CA PHE A 24 4.87 -4.82 -1.70
C PHE A 24 3.93 -3.99 -2.58
N PRO A 25 4.27 -3.74 -3.84
CA PRO A 25 3.30 -3.15 -4.76
C PRO A 25 2.18 -4.13 -5.09
N SER A 26 0.97 -3.62 -5.29
CA SER A 26 -0.03 -4.37 -6.04
C SER A 26 0.33 -4.36 -7.54
N PRO A 27 -0.17 -5.32 -8.36
CA PRO A 27 0.06 -5.29 -9.81
C PRO A 27 -0.32 -3.95 -10.47
N ASN A 28 -1.42 -3.34 -10.02
CA ASN A 28 -1.85 -2.04 -10.52
C ASN A 28 -0.91 -0.91 -10.09
N LEU A 29 -0.46 -0.89 -8.82
CA LEU A 29 0.50 0.11 -8.36
C LEU A 29 1.79 0.04 -9.17
N GLN A 30 2.30 -1.17 -9.40
CA GLN A 30 3.49 -1.39 -10.22
C GLN A 30 3.30 -0.84 -11.64
N LYS A 31 2.17 -1.13 -12.27
CA LYS A 31 1.82 -0.62 -13.59
C LYS A 31 1.75 0.91 -13.62
N TYR A 32 1.12 1.55 -12.62
CA TYR A 32 1.03 3.02 -12.55
C TYR A 32 2.39 3.67 -12.38
N CYS A 33 3.22 3.15 -11.47
CA CYS A 33 4.54 3.72 -11.22
C CYS A 33 5.47 3.56 -12.44
N ARG A 34 5.45 2.41 -13.10
CA ARG A 34 6.18 2.17 -14.35
C ARG A 34 5.75 3.14 -15.46
N ASN A 35 4.44 3.43 -15.58
CA ASN A 35 3.93 4.41 -16.53
C ASN A 35 4.43 5.84 -16.24
N PHE A 36 4.65 6.24 -14.98
CA PHE A 36 5.29 7.52 -14.69
C PHE A 36 6.74 7.57 -15.21
N ILE A 37 7.51 6.50 -15.04
CA ILE A 37 8.87 6.40 -15.59
C ILE A 37 8.82 6.47 -17.13
N GLU A 38 7.91 5.75 -17.78
CA GLU A 38 7.74 5.78 -19.24
C GLU A 38 7.38 7.17 -19.79
N LYS A 39 6.77 7.99 -18.94
CA LYS A 39 6.42 9.38 -19.27
C LYS A 39 7.50 10.39 -18.87
N GLY A 40 8.70 9.94 -18.53
CA GLY A 40 9.86 10.78 -18.29
C GLY A 40 10.12 11.12 -16.81
N ALA A 41 9.54 10.40 -15.84
CA ALA A 41 9.99 10.50 -14.47
C ALA A 41 11.32 9.74 -14.29
N ASN A 42 12.25 10.33 -13.53
CA ASN A 42 13.50 9.69 -13.17
C ASN A 42 13.33 8.82 -11.91
N ILE A 43 12.52 9.31 -10.96
CA ILE A 43 12.21 8.57 -9.75
C ILE A 43 10.72 8.71 -9.40
N VAL A 44 10.12 7.62 -8.89
CA VAL A 44 8.78 7.60 -8.31
C VAL A 44 8.89 7.12 -6.87
N ILE A 45 8.38 7.89 -5.92
CA ILE A 45 8.38 7.55 -4.50
C ILE A 45 6.94 7.42 -4.04
N CYS A 46 6.55 6.20 -3.64
CA CYS A 46 5.24 5.93 -3.10
C CYS A 46 5.19 6.14 -1.59
N GLN A 47 4.02 6.62 -1.12
CA GLN A 47 3.69 6.75 0.30
C GLN A 47 2.35 6.06 0.57
N HIS A 48 1.73 6.25 1.72
CA HIS A 48 0.45 5.69 2.13
C HIS A 48 0.51 4.29 2.75
N SER A 49 1.45 3.42 2.36
CA SER A 49 1.50 2.05 2.91
C SER A 49 1.84 1.98 4.40
N HIS A 50 2.37 3.06 4.97
CA HIS A 50 2.90 3.14 6.34
C HIS A 50 4.02 2.13 6.65
N CYS A 51 4.60 1.54 5.61
CA CYS A 51 5.67 0.54 5.71
C CYS A 51 6.83 0.91 4.80
N ILE A 52 8.06 0.60 5.22
CA ILE A 52 9.18 0.50 4.29
C ILE A 52 8.86 -0.65 3.34
N GLY A 53 8.73 -0.34 2.07
CA GLY A 53 8.39 -1.29 1.02
C GLY A 53 9.61 -1.97 0.39
N CYS A 54 9.75 -1.77 -0.91
CA CYS A 54 10.82 -2.27 -1.76
C CYS A 54 11.09 -1.28 -2.89
N GLU A 55 12.13 -1.50 -3.69
CA GLU A 55 12.43 -0.69 -4.87
C GLU A 55 12.45 -1.52 -6.15
N GLU A 56 12.33 -0.83 -7.26
CA GLU A 56 12.45 -1.38 -8.60
C GLU A 56 13.27 -0.44 -9.49
N ASN A 57 14.29 -0.97 -10.16
CA ASN A 57 14.91 -0.29 -11.29
C ASN A 57 14.12 -0.65 -12.54
N TYR A 58 13.47 0.32 -13.15
CA TYR A 58 12.65 0.12 -14.33
C TYR A 58 13.07 1.06 -15.47
N LYS A 59 13.52 0.50 -16.58
CA LYS A 59 14.10 1.28 -17.68
C LYS A 59 15.20 2.23 -17.17
N ASN A 60 15.02 3.53 -17.39
CA ASN A 60 16.00 4.56 -16.98
C ASN A 60 15.63 5.23 -15.65
N GLY A 61 14.71 4.66 -14.87
CA GLY A 61 14.25 5.26 -13.63
C GLY A 61 14.17 4.28 -12.48
N LYS A 62 13.93 4.83 -11.31
CA LYS A 62 13.81 4.09 -10.06
C LYS A 62 12.44 4.30 -9.43
N ILE A 63 11.88 3.26 -8.84
CA ILE A 63 10.59 3.30 -8.15
C ILE A 63 10.80 2.78 -6.73
N VAL A 64 10.36 3.54 -5.73
CA VAL A 64 10.35 3.16 -4.31
C VAL A 64 8.91 2.97 -3.87
N TYR A 65 8.50 1.74 -3.56
CA TYR A 65 7.13 1.36 -3.27
C TYR A 65 6.69 1.55 -1.80
N GLY A 66 7.38 2.38 -1.06
CA GLY A 66 7.02 2.76 0.31
C GLY A 66 8.21 3.26 1.10
N GLN A 67 8.06 4.48 1.65
CA GLN A 67 9.05 5.11 2.50
C GLN A 67 8.91 4.75 3.99
N GLY A 68 7.79 4.13 4.40
CA GLY A 68 7.45 4.02 5.80
C GLY A 68 6.95 5.33 6.40
N ASN A 69 6.98 5.41 7.72
CA ASN A 69 6.50 6.55 8.49
C ASN A 69 7.64 7.44 8.98
N PHE A 70 7.38 8.74 9.05
CA PHE A 70 8.26 9.69 9.69
C PHE A 70 7.71 10.17 11.05
N LEU A 71 6.50 10.75 11.06
CA LEU A 71 5.89 11.33 12.27
C LEU A 71 4.61 10.63 12.73
N PHE A 72 4.02 9.76 11.92
CA PHE A 72 2.79 9.06 12.28
C PHE A 72 2.97 8.18 13.52
N ASP A 73 2.02 8.25 14.47
CA ASP A 73 2.18 7.68 15.81
C ASP A 73 1.00 6.85 16.33
N ASP A 74 0.04 6.51 15.48
CA ASP A 74 -1.22 5.95 15.95
C ASP A 74 -1.22 4.42 16.11
N SER A 75 -0.07 3.74 15.93
CA SER A 75 -0.04 2.28 15.95
C SER A 75 1.24 1.72 16.57
N ASP A 76 1.06 0.68 17.38
CA ASP A 76 2.16 -0.15 17.89
C ASP A 76 2.68 -1.17 16.87
N ASP A 77 2.14 -1.18 15.66
CA ASP A 77 2.60 -2.05 14.57
C ASP A 77 4.06 -1.73 14.21
N GLU A 78 4.87 -2.77 14.10
CA GLU A 78 6.30 -2.65 13.73
C GLU A 78 6.52 -1.91 12.41
N CYS A 79 5.56 -2.02 11.47
CA CYS A 79 5.60 -1.27 10.23
C CYS A 79 5.63 0.26 10.44
N TRP A 80 5.04 0.75 11.53
CA TRP A 80 4.92 2.17 11.82
C TRP A 80 6.14 2.75 12.53
N LYS A 81 7.03 1.88 13.01
CA LYS A 81 8.22 2.30 13.78
C LYS A 81 9.44 2.62 12.94
N THR A 82 9.38 2.38 11.64
CA THR A 82 10.52 2.57 10.75
C THR A 82 10.15 3.39 9.52
N GLY A 83 11.13 4.15 9.03
CA GLY A 83 11.01 4.92 7.80
C GLY A 83 12.33 5.05 7.06
N LEU A 84 12.27 5.48 5.82
CA LEU A 84 13.45 5.78 4.99
C LEU A 84 13.45 7.25 4.61
N LEU A 85 14.51 7.96 4.94
CA LEU A 85 14.85 9.19 4.24
C LEU A 85 15.54 8.81 2.93
N ILE A 86 15.10 9.43 1.86
CA ILE A 86 15.65 9.21 0.52
C ILE A 86 16.48 10.44 0.17
N GLN A 87 17.78 10.29 0.23
CA GLN A 87 18.71 11.32 -0.16
C GLN A 87 19.08 11.15 -1.63
N ILE A 88 18.99 12.22 -2.40
CA ILE A 88 19.42 12.27 -3.80
C ILE A 88 20.57 13.25 -3.87
N ASN A 89 21.74 12.79 -4.34
CA ASN A 89 22.93 13.64 -4.50
C ASN A 89 22.92 14.39 -5.83
N ASP A 90 23.92 15.23 -6.06
CA ASP A 90 24.05 16.04 -7.27
C ASP A 90 24.25 15.19 -8.54
N ASN A 91 24.68 13.95 -8.41
CA ASN A 91 24.79 12.98 -9.51
C ASN A 91 23.51 12.16 -9.71
N PHE A 92 22.42 12.51 -8.99
CA PHE A 92 21.15 11.80 -8.99
C PHE A 92 21.20 10.36 -8.43
N GLU A 93 22.24 10.03 -7.66
CA GLU A 93 22.31 8.77 -6.96
C GLU A 93 21.46 8.81 -5.69
N ILE A 94 20.84 7.69 -5.39
CA ILE A 94 19.92 7.55 -4.26
C ILE A 94 20.63 6.84 -3.11
N ASN A 95 20.60 7.45 -1.94
CA ASN A 95 21.03 6.87 -0.69
C ASN A 95 19.84 6.74 0.26
N TYR A 96 19.67 5.56 0.86
CA TYR A 96 18.61 5.28 1.83
C TYR A 96 19.16 5.41 3.24
N ILE A 97 18.54 6.27 4.03
CA ILE A 97 18.89 6.54 5.42
C ILE A 97 17.73 6.07 6.30
N PRO A 98 17.81 4.89 6.92
CA PRO A 98 16.78 4.41 7.82
C PRO A 98 16.65 5.27 9.06
N VAL A 99 15.42 5.51 9.45
CA VAL A 99 15.04 6.17 10.70
C VAL A 99 14.14 5.27 11.53
N ILE A 100 14.28 5.38 12.83
CA ILE A 100 13.49 4.62 13.80
C ILE A 100 12.73 5.59 14.66
N LYS A 101 11.47 5.24 14.89
CA LYS A 101 10.61 5.94 15.81
C LYS A 101 10.53 5.20 17.13
N ASN A 102 10.82 5.89 18.20
CA ASN A 102 10.66 5.39 19.56
C ASN A 102 9.92 6.42 20.40
N ALA A 103 8.71 6.08 20.82
CA ALA A 103 7.76 6.99 21.45
C ALA A 103 7.61 8.28 20.60
N ASN A 104 7.82 9.46 21.17
CA ASN A 104 7.67 10.75 20.50
C ASN A 104 8.98 11.26 19.86
N ARG A 105 9.94 10.38 19.57
CA ARG A 105 11.23 10.75 18.99
C ARG A 105 11.55 9.93 17.76
N ILE A 106 12.23 10.57 16.80
CA ILE A 106 12.80 9.93 15.64
C ILE A 106 14.31 10.08 15.75
N HIS A 107 15.03 9.02 15.46
CA HIS A 107 16.50 9.00 15.39
C HIS A 107 16.95 8.22 14.18
N LEU A 108 18.18 8.45 13.75
CA LEU A 108 18.82 7.63 12.74
C LEU A 108 19.00 6.22 13.29
N ALA A 109 18.73 5.22 12.46
CA ALA A 109 19.04 3.84 12.80
C ALA A 109 20.54 3.69 13.10
N ASP A 110 20.89 2.92 14.13
CA ASP A 110 22.30 2.54 14.34
C ASP A 110 22.79 1.59 13.23
N GLU A 111 24.08 1.24 13.22
CA GLU A 111 24.65 0.42 12.14
C GLU A 111 24.05 -1.00 12.07
N TYR A 112 23.65 -1.56 13.20
CA TYR A 112 22.98 -2.87 13.22
C TYR A 112 21.55 -2.77 12.68
N GLU A 113 20.76 -1.86 13.18
CA GLU A 113 19.39 -1.58 12.75
C GLU A 113 19.34 -1.22 11.26
N LYS A 114 20.24 -0.34 10.81
CA LYS A 114 20.38 0.05 9.40
C LYS A 114 20.65 -1.15 8.52
N THR A 115 21.62 -1.99 8.91
CA THR A 115 21.96 -3.21 8.17
C THR A 115 20.74 -4.14 8.03
N GLN A 116 19.98 -4.35 9.10
CA GLN A 116 18.79 -5.19 9.08
C GLN A 116 17.68 -4.60 8.17
N ILE A 117 17.40 -3.32 8.33
CA ILE A 117 16.34 -2.64 7.56
C ILE A 117 16.66 -2.66 6.07
N LEU A 118 17.92 -2.35 5.69
CA LEU A 118 18.32 -2.33 4.29
C LEU A 118 18.40 -3.74 3.69
N ALA A 119 18.89 -4.73 4.43
CA ALA A 119 18.89 -6.13 3.96
C ALA A 119 17.47 -6.64 3.70
N GLU A 120 16.50 -6.32 4.54
CA GLU A 120 15.11 -6.65 4.32
C GLU A 120 14.50 -5.89 3.13
N PHE A 121 14.84 -4.62 2.95
CA PHE A 121 14.42 -3.81 1.82
C PHE A 121 14.92 -4.41 0.50
N ASP A 122 16.22 -4.77 0.44
CA ASP A 122 16.83 -5.39 -0.72
C ASP A 122 16.23 -6.77 -1.02
N ALA A 123 16.02 -7.59 0.02
CA ALA A 123 15.38 -8.90 -0.15
C ALA A 123 13.97 -8.78 -0.76
N ARG A 124 13.16 -7.82 -0.29
CA ARG A 124 11.84 -7.54 -0.89
C ARG A 124 11.94 -7.04 -2.32
N SER A 125 12.95 -6.23 -2.63
CA SER A 125 13.20 -5.71 -3.98
C SER A 125 13.55 -6.83 -4.97
N GLU A 126 14.30 -7.83 -4.52
CA GLU A 126 14.55 -9.03 -5.33
C GLU A 126 13.27 -9.85 -5.59
N MET A 127 12.40 -10.00 -4.57
CA MET A 127 11.16 -10.78 -4.71
C MET A 127 10.22 -10.20 -5.77
N ILE A 128 10.11 -8.88 -5.88
CA ILE A 128 9.19 -8.23 -6.83
C ILE A 128 9.62 -8.29 -8.29
N LYS A 129 10.84 -8.77 -8.58
CA LYS A 129 11.28 -9.07 -9.95
C LYS A 129 10.43 -10.17 -10.59
N SER A 130 9.78 -11.02 -9.78
CA SER A 130 8.84 -12.02 -10.23
C SER A 130 7.41 -11.45 -10.26
N GLU A 131 6.84 -11.26 -11.43
CA GLU A 131 5.43 -10.85 -11.58
C GLU A 131 4.46 -11.85 -10.93
N LYS A 132 4.79 -13.15 -11.01
CA LYS A 132 4.01 -14.20 -10.35
C LYS A 132 4.03 -14.04 -8.83
N PHE A 133 5.17 -13.65 -8.24
CA PHE A 133 5.25 -13.35 -6.81
C PHE A 133 4.36 -12.16 -6.46
N VAL A 134 4.47 -11.06 -7.19
CA VAL A 134 3.66 -9.84 -6.95
C VAL A 134 2.17 -10.16 -6.99
N TYR A 135 1.72 -10.89 -8.02
CA TYR A 135 0.32 -11.28 -8.15
C TYR A 135 -0.15 -12.19 -7.00
N ASN A 136 0.57 -13.27 -6.72
CA ASN A 136 0.17 -14.25 -5.71
C ASN A 136 0.19 -13.67 -4.30
N ASN A 137 1.21 -12.87 -3.99
CA ASN A 137 1.32 -12.23 -2.68
C ASN A 137 0.19 -11.21 -2.47
N PHE A 138 -0.11 -10.40 -3.50
CA PHE A 138 -1.23 -9.47 -3.44
C PHE A 138 -2.59 -10.19 -3.35
N SER A 139 -2.80 -11.27 -4.10
CA SER A 139 -4.00 -12.10 -4.01
C SER A 139 -4.21 -12.67 -2.61
N THR A 140 -3.12 -13.14 -1.98
CA THR A 140 -3.17 -13.62 -0.58
C THR A 140 -3.54 -12.50 0.39
N PHE A 141 -2.95 -11.32 0.24
CA PHE A 141 -3.27 -10.15 1.06
C PHE A 141 -4.72 -9.72 0.87
N ALA A 142 -5.19 -9.62 -0.36
CA ALA A 142 -6.58 -9.25 -0.68
C ALA A 142 -7.58 -10.26 -0.10
N SER A 143 -7.29 -11.56 -0.21
CA SER A 143 -8.14 -12.63 0.33
C SER A 143 -8.26 -12.60 1.84
N LYS A 144 -7.24 -12.13 2.56
CA LYS A 144 -7.29 -11.95 4.02
C LYS A 144 -8.13 -10.74 4.42
N ASN A 145 -8.10 -9.68 3.61
CA ASN A 145 -8.73 -8.41 3.96
C ASN A 145 -10.17 -8.27 3.46
N ILE A 146 -10.61 -9.08 2.49
CA ILE A 146 -11.94 -8.94 1.87
C ILE A 146 -13.08 -9.03 2.88
N TYR A 147 -12.94 -9.86 3.91
CA TYR A 147 -13.99 -10.04 4.93
C TYR A 147 -14.25 -8.77 5.74
N ASN A 148 -13.23 -7.95 5.99
CA ASN A 148 -13.38 -6.68 6.68
C ASN A 148 -14.18 -5.68 5.82
N TYR A 149 -13.87 -5.56 4.53
CA TYR A 149 -14.62 -4.70 3.61
C TYR A 149 -16.08 -5.15 3.46
N LEU A 150 -16.31 -6.46 3.38
CA LEU A 150 -17.67 -6.99 3.31
C LEU A 150 -18.45 -6.79 4.63
N LEU A 151 -17.77 -6.79 5.77
CA LEU A 151 -18.40 -6.44 7.06
C LEU A 151 -18.86 -4.99 7.07
N TRP A 152 -18.04 -4.06 6.60
CA TRP A 152 -18.43 -2.64 6.51
C TRP A 152 -19.69 -2.45 5.70
N LEU A 153 -19.87 -3.19 4.60
CA LEU A 153 -21.09 -3.15 3.81
C LEU A 153 -22.33 -3.66 4.58
N THR A 154 -22.15 -4.43 5.65
CA THR A 154 -23.27 -4.91 6.48
C THR A 154 -23.61 -3.97 7.62
N GLY A 155 -22.70 -3.09 8.03
CA GLY A 155 -22.81 -2.25 9.21
C GLY A 155 -22.74 -3.01 10.55
N VAL A 156 -22.54 -4.34 10.53
CA VAL A 156 -22.52 -5.17 11.74
C VAL A 156 -21.26 -4.97 12.57
N ASP A 157 -20.21 -4.45 11.97
CA ASP A 157 -18.95 -4.05 12.62
C ASP A 157 -19.15 -2.97 13.70
N ASN A 158 -20.24 -2.19 13.65
CA ASN A 158 -20.63 -1.23 14.69
C ASN A 158 -21.28 -1.89 15.92
N ASN A 159 -21.68 -3.16 15.83
CA ASN A 159 -22.31 -3.87 16.94
C ASN A 159 -21.28 -4.36 17.95
N ILE A 160 -21.39 -3.92 19.21
CA ILE A 160 -20.45 -4.24 20.29
C ILE A 160 -20.35 -5.75 20.53
N ILE A 161 -21.48 -6.44 20.53
CA ILE A 161 -21.53 -7.90 20.79
C ILE A 161 -20.78 -8.62 19.66
N PHE A 162 -21.00 -8.23 18.40
CA PHE A 162 -20.29 -8.78 17.27
C PHE A 162 -18.78 -8.57 17.40
N ARG A 163 -18.35 -7.37 17.76
CA ARG A 163 -16.92 -7.04 17.96
C ARG A 163 -16.27 -7.92 19.04
N VAL A 164 -16.95 -8.13 20.16
CA VAL A 164 -16.45 -8.99 21.25
C VAL A 164 -16.31 -10.44 20.77
N ILE A 165 -17.35 -11.01 20.17
CA ILE A 165 -17.32 -12.38 19.65
C ILE A 165 -16.23 -12.54 18.59
N ASN A 166 -16.10 -11.57 17.70
CA ASN A 166 -15.10 -11.58 16.64
C ASN A 166 -13.67 -11.56 17.20
N ARG A 167 -13.42 -10.74 18.23
CA ARG A 167 -12.13 -10.69 18.92
C ARG A 167 -11.80 -12.01 19.63
N ILE A 168 -12.76 -12.59 20.36
CA ILE A 168 -12.58 -13.88 21.07
C ILE A 168 -12.30 -15.00 20.05
N SER A 169 -12.97 -15.01 18.91
CA SER A 169 -12.77 -16.00 17.84
C SER A 169 -11.51 -15.75 16.99
N ARG A 170 -10.66 -14.77 17.34
CA ARG A 170 -9.51 -14.34 16.54
C ARG A 170 -9.90 -14.04 15.09
N TYR A 171 -10.98 -13.30 14.91
CA TYR A 171 -11.54 -12.87 13.63
C TYR A 171 -12.11 -13.99 12.72
N LYS A 172 -12.16 -15.23 13.17
CA LYS A 172 -12.77 -16.34 12.41
C LYS A 172 -14.29 -16.21 12.30
N PHE A 173 -14.92 -15.52 13.26
CA PHE A 173 -16.36 -15.29 13.24
C PHE A 173 -16.78 -14.37 12.10
N SER A 174 -16.00 -13.37 11.76
CA SER A 174 -16.25 -12.51 10.60
C SER A 174 -16.33 -13.30 9.30
N GLU A 175 -15.36 -14.18 9.07
CA GLU A 175 -15.33 -15.02 7.88
C GLU A 175 -16.56 -15.93 7.78
N PHE A 176 -16.90 -16.59 8.89
CA PHE A 176 -18.09 -17.45 8.96
C PHE A 176 -19.37 -16.65 8.70
N TYR A 177 -19.52 -15.48 9.33
CA TYR A 177 -20.68 -14.62 9.18
C TYR A 177 -20.84 -14.17 7.71
N ILE A 178 -19.78 -13.68 7.09
CA ILE A 178 -19.81 -13.20 5.71
C ILE A 178 -20.12 -14.33 4.72
N LYS A 179 -19.54 -15.52 4.91
CA LYS A 179 -19.84 -16.70 4.08
C LYS A 179 -21.32 -17.14 4.17
N LYS A 180 -21.97 -16.90 5.31
CA LYS A 180 -23.41 -17.13 5.46
C LYS A 180 -24.26 -15.97 4.95
N LYS A 181 -23.80 -14.74 5.11
CA LYS A 181 -24.54 -13.52 4.74
C LYS A 181 -24.63 -13.35 3.23
N TYR A 182 -23.55 -13.62 2.51
CA TYR A 182 -23.48 -13.39 1.07
C TYR A 182 -23.38 -14.71 0.29
N SER A 183 -24.34 -14.93 -0.59
CA SER A 183 -24.27 -16.02 -1.60
C SER A 183 -23.23 -15.68 -2.68
N LYS A 184 -22.82 -16.69 -3.44
CA LYS A 184 -21.92 -16.50 -4.59
C LYS A 184 -22.46 -15.46 -5.59
N ASN A 185 -23.75 -15.48 -5.86
CA ASN A 185 -24.37 -14.51 -6.77
C ASN A 185 -24.33 -13.07 -6.23
N GLN A 186 -24.47 -12.89 -4.92
CA GLN A 186 -24.34 -11.56 -4.31
C GLN A 186 -22.88 -11.07 -4.36
N MET A 187 -21.90 -11.94 -4.15
CA MET A 187 -20.47 -11.60 -4.31
C MET A 187 -20.16 -11.15 -5.74
N LEU A 188 -20.68 -11.88 -6.76
CA LEU A 188 -20.52 -11.50 -8.16
C LEU A 188 -21.18 -10.14 -8.50
N LYS A 189 -22.34 -9.85 -7.87
CA LYS A 189 -22.96 -8.53 -8.03
C LYS A 189 -22.11 -7.41 -7.43
N ILE A 190 -21.53 -7.62 -6.23
CA ILE A 190 -20.63 -6.66 -5.59
C ILE A 190 -19.40 -6.43 -6.48
N GLU A 191 -18.80 -7.51 -6.98
CA GLU A 191 -17.67 -7.42 -7.92
C GLU A 191 -18.03 -6.61 -9.16
N ASN A 192 -19.18 -6.89 -9.80
CA ASN A 192 -19.63 -6.15 -10.97
C ASN A 192 -19.87 -4.66 -10.66
N MET A 193 -20.46 -4.34 -9.50
CA MET A 193 -20.68 -2.94 -9.08
C MET A 193 -19.35 -2.18 -8.88
N THR A 194 -18.30 -2.87 -8.49
CA THR A 194 -16.99 -2.24 -8.24
C THR A 194 -16.08 -2.19 -9.47
N CYS A 195 -16.25 -3.12 -10.41
CA CYS A 195 -15.38 -3.27 -11.58
C CYS A 195 -15.96 -2.69 -12.87
N CYS A 196 -17.30 -2.64 -13.01
CA CYS A 196 -17.93 -2.08 -14.18
C CYS A 196 -17.96 -0.55 -14.09
N GLU A 197 -17.23 0.12 -14.99
CA GLU A 197 -17.05 1.58 -14.99
C GLU A 197 -18.38 2.34 -14.93
N SER A 198 -19.33 1.99 -15.80
CA SER A 198 -20.64 2.66 -15.88
C SER A 198 -21.49 2.49 -14.61
N ILE A 199 -21.42 1.32 -13.95
CA ILE A 199 -22.18 1.05 -12.73
C ILE A 199 -21.49 1.71 -11.53
N SER A 200 -20.16 1.60 -11.43
CA SER A 200 -19.39 2.14 -10.30
C SER A 200 -19.47 3.66 -10.23
N GLU A 201 -19.44 4.34 -11.39
CA GLU A 201 -19.59 5.80 -11.47
C GLU A 201 -20.95 6.26 -10.94
N LEU A 202 -22.04 5.66 -11.43
CA LEU A 202 -23.40 5.95 -10.97
C LEU A 202 -23.59 5.64 -9.49
N PHE A 203 -23.07 4.49 -9.03
CA PHE A 203 -23.17 4.07 -7.64
C PHE A 203 -22.46 5.04 -6.69
N VAL A 204 -21.24 5.42 -7.02
CA VAL A 204 -20.44 6.37 -6.21
C VAL A 204 -21.09 7.75 -6.21
N GLN A 205 -21.58 8.22 -7.35
CA GLN A 205 -22.25 9.51 -7.41
C GLN A 205 -23.56 9.51 -6.61
N GLY A 206 -24.37 8.45 -6.74
CA GLY A 206 -25.60 8.30 -5.97
C GLY A 206 -25.36 8.28 -4.45
N LEU A 207 -24.30 7.57 -3.99
CA LEU A 207 -23.92 7.59 -2.57
C LEU A 207 -23.53 9.00 -2.09
N LYS A 208 -22.81 9.77 -2.89
CA LYS A 208 -22.46 11.16 -2.54
C LYS A 208 -23.69 12.05 -2.40
N ASP A 209 -24.71 11.82 -3.21
CA ASP A 209 -25.92 12.65 -3.22
C ASP A 209 -26.89 12.29 -2.09
N ILE A 210 -26.95 11.02 -1.69
CA ILE A 210 -27.74 10.58 -0.53
C ILE A 210 -27.13 11.07 0.80
N ASN A 211 -25.79 11.22 0.85
CA ASN A 211 -25.07 11.62 2.05
C ASN A 211 -24.90 13.15 2.23
N LYS A 212 -25.54 13.95 1.39
CA LYS A 212 -25.64 15.42 1.54
C LYS A 212 -26.81 15.80 2.44
#